data_274af925639c91ae9a9a7832449b52be
#
_entry.id   274af925639c91ae9a9a7832449b52be
#
_cell.length_a   1.000
_cell.length_b   1.000
_cell.length_c   1.000
_cell.angle_alpha   90.00
_cell.angle_beta   90.00
_cell.angle_gamma   90.00
#
_symmetry.space_group_name_H-M   'P 1'
#
loop_
_entity.id
_entity.type
_entity.pdbx_description
1 polymer ?
#
loop_
_entity_poly.entity_id
_entity_poly.type
_entity_poly.pdbx_seq_one_letter_code
_entity_poly.pdbx_strand_id
1 'polypeptide(L)'
;MISCQIICYDNLLPLFLYSVANNKSAKKRIQIAERNRLMNKSYKSTVRTLTKKTLENCEKYKKEPNEVNKNLVTTSLNRAFSLIDKAVKKNVLHKNNGANKKSRLNKFVKTALTAK
;
A
#
# COMPACT_ATOMS: atom_id res chain seq x y z
N MET A 1 48.00 0.94 12.23
CA MET A 1 47.53 -0.02 11.19
C MET A 1 46.70 -1.08 11.87
N ILE A 2 45.42 -0.90 11.94
CA ILE A 2 44.46 -1.90 12.44
C ILE A 2 43.39 -2.04 11.39
N SER A 3 43.49 -3.16 10.68
CA SER A 3 42.56 -3.56 9.61
C SER A 3 41.27 -4.01 10.24
N CYS A 4 40.20 -3.21 10.09
CA CYS A 4 38.86 -3.56 10.53
C CYS A 4 38.23 -4.45 9.46
N GLN A 5 38.34 -5.77 9.62
CA GLN A 5 37.54 -6.72 8.84
C GLN A 5 36.12 -6.70 9.37
N ILE A 6 35.26 -5.97 8.68
CA ILE A 6 33.82 -6.10 8.83
C ILE A 6 33.40 -7.39 8.13
N ILE A 7 33.31 -8.46 8.92
CA ILE A 7 32.78 -9.74 8.46
C ILE A 7 31.29 -9.56 8.28
N CYS A 8 30.83 -9.66 7.02
CA CYS A 8 29.46 -9.69 6.63
C CYS A 8 28.73 -10.87 7.28
N TYR A 9 27.89 -10.59 8.28
CA TYR A 9 26.99 -11.57 8.90
C TYR A 9 25.66 -11.77 8.14
N ASP A 10 25.56 -11.30 6.88
CA ASP A 10 24.28 -11.30 6.15
C ASP A 10 23.84 -12.66 5.57
N ASN A 11 24.63 -13.72 5.71
CA ASN A 11 24.31 -15.02 5.10
C ASN A 11 23.88 -16.13 6.07
N LEU A 12 23.80 -15.88 7.39
CA LEU A 12 23.45 -16.95 8.33
C LEU A 12 21.95 -17.04 8.66
N LEU A 13 21.18 -16.00 8.42
CA LEU A 13 19.73 -15.95 8.72
C LEU A 13 18.84 -16.88 7.88
N PRO A 14 19.08 -17.10 6.57
CA PRO A 14 18.23 -18.00 5.79
C PRO A 14 18.42 -19.48 6.11
N LEU A 15 19.63 -19.88 6.59
CA LEU A 15 19.93 -21.28 6.92
C LEU A 15 19.24 -21.77 8.20
N PHE A 16 19.08 -20.88 9.19
CA PHE A 16 18.45 -21.25 10.46
C PHE A 16 16.93 -21.45 10.33
N LEU A 17 16.26 -20.69 9.45
CA LEU A 17 14.82 -20.85 9.16
C LEU A 17 14.52 -22.12 8.33
N TYR A 18 15.49 -22.63 7.57
CA TYR A 18 15.31 -23.85 6.77
C TYR A 18 15.33 -25.13 7.61
N SER A 19 15.93 -25.07 8.79
CA SER A 19 16.08 -26.22 9.69
C SER A 19 14.82 -26.57 10.47
N VAL A 20 13.86 -25.65 10.62
CA VAL A 20 12.67 -25.83 11.46
C VAL A 20 11.53 -26.59 10.75
N ALA A 21 11.47 -26.60 9.42
CA ALA A 21 10.40 -27.23 8.66
C ALA A 21 10.92 -28.48 7.92
N ASN A 22 10.86 -29.67 8.54
CA ASN A 22 11.29 -30.93 7.93
C ASN A 22 10.21 -31.59 7.04
N ASN A 23 8.94 -31.25 7.24
CA ASN A 23 7.84 -31.84 6.48
C ASN A 23 7.65 -31.11 5.12
N LYS A 24 7.46 -31.86 4.02
CA LYS A 24 7.16 -31.31 2.68
C LYS A 24 5.95 -30.36 2.69
N SER A 25 4.92 -30.71 3.43
CA SER A 25 3.72 -29.87 3.60
C SER A 25 4.02 -28.55 4.30
N ALA A 26 4.86 -28.55 5.33
CA ALA A 26 5.27 -27.33 6.05
C ALA A 26 6.10 -26.40 5.14
N LYS A 27 7.03 -26.93 4.36
CA LYS A 27 7.81 -26.16 3.38
C LYS A 27 6.90 -25.47 2.35
N LYS A 28 5.90 -26.19 1.82
CA LYS A 28 4.92 -25.62 0.90
C LYS A 28 4.10 -24.49 1.54
N ARG A 29 3.69 -24.64 2.81
CA ARG A 29 2.96 -23.59 3.53
C ARG A 29 3.78 -22.34 3.73
N ILE A 30 5.08 -22.46 4.01
CA ILE A 30 6.00 -21.32 4.13
C ILE A 30 6.06 -20.52 2.82
N GLN A 31 6.21 -21.19 1.69
CA GLN A 31 6.23 -20.55 0.38
C GLN A 31 4.90 -19.81 0.07
N ILE A 32 3.77 -20.42 0.40
CA ILE A 32 2.44 -19.80 0.22
C ILE A 32 2.29 -18.59 1.14
N ALA A 33 2.72 -18.69 2.40
CA ALA A 33 2.66 -17.60 3.35
C ALA A 33 3.50 -16.40 2.89
N GLU A 34 4.70 -16.63 2.40
CA GLU A 34 5.58 -15.59 1.89
C GLU A 34 5.00 -14.91 0.64
N ARG A 35 4.48 -15.68 -0.30
CA ARG A 35 3.76 -15.15 -1.47
C ARG A 35 2.61 -14.25 -1.03
N ASN A 36 1.79 -14.71 -0.09
CA ASN A 36 0.64 -13.96 0.41
C ASN A 36 1.09 -12.69 1.14
N ARG A 37 2.17 -12.75 1.92
CA ARG A 37 2.78 -11.60 2.59
C ARG A 37 3.19 -10.52 1.59
N LEU A 38 3.88 -10.91 0.52
CA LEU A 38 4.30 -9.99 -0.55
C LEU A 38 3.10 -9.37 -1.28
N MET A 39 2.11 -10.18 -1.63
CA MET A 39 0.87 -9.69 -2.24
C MET A 39 0.14 -8.69 -1.34
N ASN A 40 -0.02 -9.00 -0.05
CA ASN A 40 -0.66 -8.12 0.91
C ASN A 40 0.12 -6.81 1.10
N LYS A 41 1.45 -6.87 1.15
CA LYS A 41 2.33 -5.70 1.22
C LYS A 41 2.15 -4.81 -0.01
N SER A 42 2.11 -5.38 -1.20
CA SER A 42 1.89 -4.65 -2.45
C SER A 42 0.55 -3.91 -2.44
N TYR A 43 -0.56 -4.57 -2.12
CA TYR A 43 -1.88 -3.91 -2.04
C TYR A 43 -1.90 -2.77 -1.02
N LYS A 44 -1.38 -3.00 0.19
CA LYS A 44 -1.34 -1.97 1.25
C LYS A 44 -0.50 -0.76 0.85
N SER A 45 0.67 -0.97 0.24
CA SER A 45 1.54 0.12 -0.22
C SER A 45 0.90 0.91 -1.36
N THR A 46 0.31 0.24 -2.34
CA THR A 46 -0.34 0.92 -3.47
C THR A 46 -1.56 1.74 -3.04
N VAL A 47 -2.39 1.21 -2.12
CA VAL A 47 -3.50 1.99 -1.52
C VAL A 47 -2.97 3.24 -0.82
N ARG A 48 -1.89 3.13 -0.04
CA ARG A 48 -1.26 4.27 0.64
C ARG A 48 -0.77 5.31 -0.36
N THR A 49 -0.07 4.88 -1.41
CA THR A 49 0.48 5.76 -2.45
C THR A 49 -0.63 6.50 -3.21
N LEU A 50 -1.70 5.80 -3.62
CA LEU A 50 -2.80 6.45 -4.32
C LEU A 50 -3.58 7.40 -3.42
N THR A 51 -3.77 7.07 -2.14
CA THR A 51 -4.37 7.98 -1.16
C THR A 51 -3.55 9.27 -1.06
N LYS A 52 -2.23 9.16 -0.89
CA LYS A 52 -1.33 10.32 -0.82
C LYS A 52 -1.38 11.16 -2.10
N LYS A 53 -1.30 10.51 -3.26
CA LYS A 53 -1.39 11.20 -4.57
C LYS A 53 -2.71 11.95 -4.76
N THR A 54 -3.82 11.39 -4.27
CA THR A 54 -5.12 12.07 -4.33
C THR A 54 -5.13 13.33 -3.45
N LEU A 55 -4.54 13.28 -2.25
CA LEU A 55 -4.41 14.45 -1.38
C LEU A 55 -3.52 15.53 -2.01
N GLU A 56 -2.37 15.17 -2.58
CA GLU A 56 -1.49 16.08 -3.31
C GLU A 56 -2.19 16.77 -4.49
N ASN A 57 -3.01 16.03 -5.24
CA ASN A 57 -3.82 16.60 -6.31
C ASN A 57 -4.89 17.57 -5.79
N CYS A 58 -5.50 17.29 -4.63
CA CYS A 58 -6.44 18.21 -3.99
C CYS A 58 -5.74 19.53 -3.55
N GLU A 59 -4.51 19.44 -3.06
CA GLU A 59 -3.72 20.64 -2.69
C GLU A 59 -3.35 21.46 -3.92
N LYS A 60 -2.99 20.83 -5.04
CA LYS A 60 -2.75 21.52 -6.32
C LYS A 60 -4.00 22.22 -6.81
N TYR A 61 -5.17 21.56 -6.74
CA TYR A 61 -6.43 22.18 -7.14
C TYR A 61 -6.79 23.39 -6.26
N LYS A 62 -6.49 23.36 -4.96
CA LYS A 62 -6.70 24.52 -4.07
C LYS A 62 -5.83 25.72 -4.45
N LYS A 63 -4.60 25.48 -4.94
CA LYS A 63 -3.67 26.56 -5.37
C LYS A 63 -4.09 27.13 -6.73
N GLU A 64 -4.47 26.25 -7.65
CA GLU A 64 -4.85 26.61 -9.01
C GLU A 64 -6.13 25.86 -9.39
N PRO A 65 -7.31 26.50 -9.26
CA PRO A 65 -8.60 25.87 -9.53
C PRO A 65 -8.87 25.82 -11.04
N ASN A 66 -8.14 25.01 -11.76
CA ASN A 66 -8.31 24.74 -13.18
C ASN A 66 -9.13 23.47 -13.41
N GLU A 67 -9.86 23.41 -14.54
CA GLU A 67 -10.64 22.22 -14.92
C GLU A 67 -9.75 20.98 -15.12
N VAL A 68 -8.52 21.17 -15.61
CA VAL A 68 -7.53 20.10 -15.72
C VAL A 68 -7.19 19.50 -14.36
N ASN A 69 -6.94 20.35 -13.35
CA ASN A 69 -6.64 19.89 -11.98
C ASN A 69 -7.85 19.20 -11.34
N LYS A 70 -9.07 19.67 -11.61
CA LYS A 70 -10.31 19.00 -11.18
C LYS A 70 -10.43 17.60 -11.76
N ASN A 71 -10.15 17.42 -13.04
CA ASN A 71 -10.17 16.13 -13.71
C ASN A 71 -9.08 15.17 -13.16
N LEU A 72 -7.90 15.71 -12.81
CA LEU A 72 -6.84 14.93 -12.14
C LEU A 72 -7.27 14.43 -10.76
N VAL A 73 -7.96 15.26 -9.97
CA VAL A 73 -8.49 14.88 -8.65
C VAL A 73 -9.52 13.77 -8.81
N THR A 74 -10.51 13.92 -9.70
CA THR A 74 -11.56 12.89 -9.91
C THR A 74 -10.98 11.58 -10.42
N THR A 75 -10.03 11.62 -11.35
CA THR A 75 -9.38 10.42 -11.90
C THR A 75 -8.55 9.70 -10.82
N SER A 76 -7.80 10.44 -10.01
CA SER A 76 -7.02 9.85 -8.92
C SER A 76 -7.91 9.27 -7.81
N LEU A 77 -9.04 9.91 -7.49
CA LEU A 77 -10.03 9.43 -6.54
C LEU A 77 -10.65 8.10 -7.01
N ASN A 78 -11.08 8.04 -8.27
CA ASN A 78 -11.68 6.83 -8.84
C ASN A 78 -10.70 5.65 -8.85
N ARG A 79 -9.43 5.90 -9.16
CA ARG A 79 -8.36 4.88 -9.07
C ARG A 79 -8.15 4.40 -7.64
N ALA A 80 -8.12 5.32 -6.67
CA ALA A 80 -7.98 4.97 -5.26
C ALA A 80 -9.16 4.11 -4.77
N PHE A 81 -10.39 4.46 -5.10
CA PHE A 81 -11.58 3.69 -4.75
C PHE A 81 -11.57 2.29 -5.35
N SER A 82 -11.29 2.17 -6.65
CA SER A 82 -11.19 0.88 -7.32
C SER A 82 -10.16 -0.04 -6.64
N LEU A 83 -9.01 0.50 -6.23
CA LEU A 83 -7.97 -0.29 -5.59
C LEU A 83 -8.33 -0.68 -4.15
N ILE A 84 -8.98 0.21 -3.39
CA ILE A 84 -9.49 -0.10 -2.05
C ILE A 84 -10.50 -1.25 -2.14
N ASP A 85 -11.42 -1.21 -3.12
CA ASP A 85 -12.42 -2.28 -3.31
C ASP A 85 -11.77 -3.61 -3.70
N LYS A 86 -10.75 -3.58 -4.58
CA LYS A 86 -9.98 -4.78 -4.92
C LYS A 86 -9.25 -5.34 -3.70
N ALA A 87 -8.67 -4.49 -2.85
CA ALA A 87 -8.00 -4.92 -1.62
C ALA A 87 -8.96 -5.50 -0.59
N VAL A 88 -10.17 -4.99 -0.49
CA VAL A 88 -11.25 -5.56 0.34
C VAL A 88 -11.70 -6.90 -0.22
N LYS A 89 -11.94 -7.01 -1.54
CA LYS A 89 -12.32 -8.27 -2.20
C LYS A 89 -11.28 -9.38 -2.01
N LYS A 90 -9.98 -9.01 -1.95
CA LYS A 90 -8.88 -9.94 -1.69
C LYS A 90 -8.62 -10.21 -0.20
N ASN A 91 -9.46 -9.70 0.70
CA ASN A 91 -9.32 -9.81 2.15
C ASN A 91 -7.99 -9.24 2.71
N VAL A 92 -7.32 -8.37 1.96
CA VAL A 92 -6.12 -7.64 2.41
C VAL A 92 -6.49 -6.51 3.38
N LEU A 93 -7.66 -5.91 3.18
CA LEU A 93 -8.26 -4.90 4.04
C LEU A 93 -9.65 -5.37 4.50
N HIS A 94 -9.93 -5.17 5.79
CA HIS A 94 -11.28 -5.40 6.31
C HIS A 94 -12.27 -4.41 5.70
N LYS A 95 -13.53 -4.83 5.47
CA LYS A 95 -14.59 -4.01 4.84
C LYS A 95 -14.76 -2.65 5.51
N ASN A 96 -14.78 -2.60 6.85
CA ASN A 96 -14.94 -1.36 7.60
C ASN A 96 -13.75 -0.41 7.40
N ASN A 97 -12.52 -0.95 7.33
CA ASN A 97 -11.33 -0.14 7.06
C ASN A 97 -11.36 0.45 5.64
N GLY A 98 -11.82 -0.35 4.65
CA GLY A 98 -12.06 0.14 3.29
C GLY A 98 -13.07 1.28 3.24
N ALA A 99 -14.22 1.11 3.90
CA ALA A 99 -15.26 2.13 4.00
C ALA A 99 -14.74 3.43 4.65
N ASN A 100 -14.03 3.33 5.77
CA ASN A 100 -13.44 4.47 6.46
C ASN A 100 -12.42 5.22 5.58
N LYS A 101 -11.57 4.50 4.85
CA LYS A 101 -10.62 5.12 3.90
C LYS A 101 -11.33 5.87 2.79
N LYS A 102 -12.36 5.29 2.19
CA LYS A 102 -13.17 5.94 1.15
C LYS A 102 -13.89 7.18 1.68
N SER A 103 -14.53 7.08 2.84
CA SER A 103 -15.24 8.19 3.47
C SER A 103 -14.31 9.38 3.74
N ARG A 104 -13.14 9.13 4.33
CA ARG A 104 -12.14 10.18 4.59
C ARG A 104 -11.67 10.84 3.31
N LEU A 105 -11.30 10.06 2.28
CA LEU A 105 -10.89 10.61 0.99
C LEU A 105 -12.00 11.47 0.35
N ASN A 106 -13.24 10.98 0.35
CA ASN A 106 -14.37 11.71 -0.21
C ASN A 106 -14.61 13.02 0.53
N LYS A 107 -14.49 13.03 1.86
CA LYS A 107 -14.60 14.25 2.67
C LYS A 107 -13.53 15.28 2.27
N PHE A 108 -12.26 14.87 2.13
CA PHE A 108 -11.19 15.76 1.70
C PHE A 108 -11.40 16.32 0.29
N VAL A 109 -11.83 15.49 -0.64
CA VAL A 109 -12.13 15.93 -2.02
C VAL A 109 -13.30 16.91 -2.05
N LYS A 110 -14.37 16.62 -1.32
CA LYS A 110 -15.52 17.54 -1.22
C LYS A 110 -15.09 18.90 -0.66
N THR A 111 -14.36 18.93 0.45
CA THR A 111 -13.87 20.20 1.02
C THR A 111 -12.91 20.94 0.08
N ALA A 112 -12.11 20.24 -0.71
CA ALA A 112 -11.23 20.86 -1.69
C ALA A 112 -11.99 21.48 -2.88
N LEU A 113 -13.09 20.83 -3.31
CA LEU A 113 -13.94 21.30 -4.43
C LEU A 113 -14.92 22.40 -4.01
N THR A 114 -15.33 22.43 -2.73
CA THR A 114 -16.29 23.43 -2.19
C THR A 114 -15.58 24.67 -1.63
N ALA A 115 -14.30 24.61 -1.31
CA ALA A 115 -13.50 25.77 -0.92
C ALA A 115 -13.23 26.63 -2.17
N LYS A 116 -14.16 27.53 -2.48
CA LYS A 116 -14.00 28.68 -3.39
C LYS A 116 -13.56 29.88 -2.60
#